data_474298472d5abc953c5c73106f1aedf4
#
_entry.id   474298472d5abc953c5c73106f1aedf4
#
_cell.length_a   1.000
_cell.length_b   1.000
_cell.length_c   1.000
_cell.angle_alpha   90.00
_cell.angle_beta   90.00
_cell.angle_gamma   90.00
#
_symmetry.space_group_name_H-M   'P 1'
#
loop_
_entity.id
_entity.type
_entity.pdbx_description
1 polymer ?
#
loop_
_entity_poly.entity_id
_entity_poly.type
_entity_poly.pdbx_seq_one_letter_code
_entity_poly.pdbx_strand_id
1 'polypeptide(L)'
;MNLKKLSLIFLALTIGTQALAANSIEFGFENEQYEEMYNDSDTFNPYVKVNLNPKKDSPLLLELKYMYFHQYGKNRNEGHDARFKTNKKRIEFFASGYKYKNNNFTFSPKVGFRFEASDVNRTEKPKSQTDRMLNLRFYPNMTYDINEKVQFYVSGFVGPQINRVQHGTRKDNSYSPTSKDSAIYWHDWYQEMEVIGVKYKLDNKDTIWASLYNEYKRNEYKENYTRWQLRTGYNWNINSKLSINPFIRYDLSYVTTNDEATSDHGKEKDSHETRIGSTVKYKIDPTLTLGGEIYWQNAKTEDYKGKDNPDKNRMFYKLSITKAF
;
A
#
# COMPACT_ATOMS: atom_id res chain seq x y z
N MET A 1 -1.45 -3.34 23.31
CA MET A 1 -2.17 -2.07 23.34
C MET A 1 -3.38 -2.25 24.26
N ASN A 2 -3.54 -1.42 25.28
CA ASN A 2 -4.53 -1.63 26.33
C ASN A 2 -5.95 -1.32 25.78
N LEU A 3 -6.89 -2.26 25.87
CA LEU A 3 -8.28 -2.10 25.39
C LEU A 3 -8.95 -0.82 25.90
N LYS A 4 -8.58 -0.34 27.10
CA LYS A 4 -9.06 0.91 27.70
C LYS A 4 -8.67 2.16 26.88
N LYS A 5 -7.54 2.15 26.16
CA LYS A 5 -7.15 3.27 25.27
C LYS A 5 -7.93 3.29 23.97
N LEU A 6 -8.34 2.11 23.47
CA LEU A 6 -9.22 2.00 22.31
C LEU A 6 -10.63 2.52 22.62
N SER A 7 -11.14 2.22 23.82
CA SER A 7 -12.45 2.69 24.30
C SER A 7 -12.53 4.21 24.45
N LEU A 8 -11.43 4.88 24.86
CA LEU A 8 -11.39 6.35 24.96
C LEU A 8 -11.41 7.04 23.60
N ILE A 9 -10.78 6.45 22.57
CA ILE A 9 -10.87 6.96 21.19
C ILE A 9 -12.29 6.80 20.65
N PHE A 10 -12.98 5.70 20.98
CA PHE A 10 -14.39 5.49 20.64
C PHE A 10 -15.31 6.52 21.32
N LEU A 11 -15.05 6.84 22.59
CA LEU A 11 -15.88 7.79 23.35
C LEU A 11 -15.67 9.24 22.92
N ALA A 12 -14.45 9.62 22.52
CA ALA A 12 -14.15 10.97 22.05
C ALA A 12 -14.77 11.29 20.67
N LEU A 13 -15.06 10.26 19.86
CA LEU A 13 -15.67 10.40 18.54
C LEU A 13 -17.21 10.45 18.57
N THR A 14 -17.84 10.14 19.70
CA THR A 14 -19.31 10.20 19.87
C THR A 14 -19.83 11.55 20.38
N ILE A 15 -18.94 12.47 20.80
CA ILE A 15 -19.32 13.78 21.32
C ILE A 15 -19.09 14.83 20.24
N GLY A 16 -20.03 15.01 19.36
CA GLY A 16 -19.99 16.09 18.36
C GLY A 16 -20.78 15.81 17.09
N THR A 17 -22.03 15.42 17.22
CA THR A 17 -22.90 15.22 16.06
C THR A 17 -23.50 16.54 15.58
N GLN A 18 -22.71 17.31 14.85
CA GLN A 18 -23.30 18.14 13.77
C GLN A 18 -22.83 17.52 12.46
N ALA A 19 -23.78 17.10 11.65
CA ALA A 19 -23.56 16.38 10.40
C ALA A 19 -22.69 17.20 9.45
N LEU A 20 -21.40 16.89 9.40
CA LEU A 20 -20.47 17.31 8.36
C LEU A 20 -20.49 16.21 7.29
N ALA A 21 -21.11 16.48 6.16
CA ALA A 21 -21.21 15.55 5.03
C ALA A 21 -19.79 15.22 4.51
N ALA A 22 -19.34 14.02 4.70
CA ALA A 22 -18.09 13.38 4.29
C ALA A 22 -17.12 12.94 5.41
N ASN A 23 -17.50 13.09 6.68
CA ASN A 23 -16.70 12.55 7.76
C ASN A 23 -16.94 11.05 7.88
N SER A 24 -15.88 10.30 8.07
CA SER A 24 -15.99 8.86 8.29
C SER A 24 -14.81 8.32 9.07
N ILE A 25 -15.06 7.22 9.77
CA ILE A 25 -14.02 6.42 10.39
C ILE A 25 -14.11 4.99 9.84
N GLU A 26 -12.97 4.42 9.49
CA GLU A 26 -12.83 3.05 9.02
C GLU A 26 -11.90 2.31 9.95
N PHE A 27 -12.32 1.17 10.43
CA PHE A 27 -11.50 0.18 11.13
C PHE A 27 -11.36 -1.04 10.24
N GLY A 28 -10.18 -1.61 10.20
CA GLY A 28 -9.97 -2.81 9.42
C GLY A 28 -8.68 -3.52 9.80
N PHE A 29 -8.47 -4.62 9.15
CA PHE A 29 -7.20 -5.33 9.17
C PHE A 29 -6.87 -5.87 7.78
N GLU A 30 -5.58 -5.99 7.53
CA GLU A 30 -5.00 -6.64 6.36
C GLU A 30 -4.16 -7.82 6.87
N ASN A 31 -4.28 -8.95 6.19
CA ASN A 31 -3.49 -10.15 6.45
C ASN A 31 -2.83 -10.59 5.15
N GLU A 32 -1.56 -10.93 5.19
CA GLU A 32 -0.81 -11.47 4.08
C GLU A 32 -0.16 -12.78 4.51
N GLN A 33 -0.44 -13.85 3.76
CA GLN A 33 0.17 -15.15 3.94
C GLN A 33 1.12 -15.38 2.78
N TYR A 34 2.40 -15.55 3.08
CA TYR A 34 3.45 -15.83 2.11
C TYR A 34 3.84 -17.29 2.21
N GLU A 35 3.72 -18.01 1.10
CA GLU A 35 4.31 -19.33 0.90
C GLU A 35 5.54 -19.15 0.01
N GLU A 36 6.71 -19.25 0.58
CA GLU A 36 7.98 -19.33 -0.11
C GLU A 36 8.64 -20.66 0.28
N MET A 37 9.35 -21.28 -0.66
CA MET A 37 10.02 -22.58 -0.43
C MET A 37 10.89 -22.58 0.84
N TYR A 38 11.37 -21.41 1.25
CA TYR A 38 12.29 -21.27 2.37
C TYR A 38 11.81 -20.30 3.47
N ASN A 39 10.75 -19.54 3.23
CA ASN A 39 10.26 -18.55 4.17
C ASN A 39 8.73 -18.55 4.20
N ASP A 40 8.17 -19.09 5.25
CA ASP A 40 6.74 -18.92 5.53
C ASP A 40 6.56 -17.72 6.44
N SER A 41 5.72 -16.79 6.08
CA SER A 41 5.39 -15.68 6.96
C SER A 41 3.94 -15.25 6.87
N ASP A 42 3.40 -14.91 8.03
CA ASP A 42 2.07 -14.34 8.17
C ASP A 42 2.17 -12.91 8.68
N THR A 43 1.32 -12.04 8.16
CA THR A 43 1.19 -10.68 8.67
C THR A 43 -0.22 -10.43 9.18
N PHE A 44 -0.33 -9.68 10.25
CA PHE A 44 -1.61 -9.15 10.74
C PHE A 44 -1.47 -7.65 10.96
N ASN A 45 -2.21 -6.87 10.19
CA ASN A 45 -2.02 -5.43 10.07
C ASN A 45 -3.33 -4.68 10.37
N PRO A 46 -3.70 -4.48 11.65
CA PRO A 46 -4.84 -3.66 12.01
C PRO A 46 -4.59 -2.20 11.68
N TYR A 47 -5.65 -1.49 11.26
CA TYR A 47 -5.58 -0.08 10.96
C TYR A 47 -6.84 0.68 11.38
N VAL A 48 -6.67 1.97 11.53
CA VAL A 48 -7.74 2.96 11.60
C VAL A 48 -7.49 4.04 10.54
N LYS A 49 -8.55 4.43 9.85
CA LYS A 49 -8.53 5.52 8.88
C LYS A 49 -9.66 6.49 9.19
N VAL A 50 -9.35 7.78 9.17
CA VAL A 50 -10.31 8.85 9.44
C VAL A 50 -10.30 9.79 8.24
N ASN A 51 -11.48 10.09 7.70
CA ASN A 51 -11.68 11.13 6.72
C ASN A 51 -12.44 12.27 7.39
N LEU A 52 -11.95 13.49 7.24
CA LEU A 52 -12.52 14.70 7.84
C LEU A 52 -12.67 15.80 6.80
N ASN A 53 -13.85 16.38 6.79
CA ASN A 53 -14.06 17.69 6.18
C ASN A 53 -14.09 18.72 7.30
N PRO A 54 -13.02 19.52 7.49
CA PRO A 54 -12.92 20.42 8.65
C PRO A 54 -13.92 21.57 8.63
N LYS A 55 -14.54 21.86 7.49
CA LYS A 55 -15.54 22.91 7.34
C LYS A 55 -16.60 22.48 6.34
N LYS A 56 -17.88 22.54 6.72
CA LYS A 56 -19.03 22.04 5.97
C LYS A 56 -19.07 22.46 4.49
N ASP A 57 -18.70 23.70 4.19
CA ASP A 57 -18.75 24.24 2.83
C ASP A 57 -17.38 24.32 2.16
N SER A 58 -16.34 23.74 2.79
CA SER A 58 -15.02 23.66 2.22
C SER A 58 -14.89 22.42 1.34
N PRO A 59 -14.25 22.50 0.17
CA PRO A 59 -13.90 21.31 -0.60
C PRO A 59 -12.79 20.50 0.08
N LEU A 60 -12.11 21.05 1.10
CA LEU A 60 -10.97 20.40 1.75
C LEU A 60 -11.39 19.11 2.43
N LEU A 61 -10.71 18.02 2.07
CA LEU A 61 -10.84 16.71 2.70
C LEU A 61 -9.47 16.29 3.23
N LEU A 62 -9.41 15.96 4.51
CA LEU A 62 -8.24 15.43 5.19
C LEU A 62 -8.42 13.93 5.43
N GLU A 63 -7.39 13.16 5.13
CA GLU A 63 -7.33 11.72 5.39
C GLU A 63 -6.16 11.43 6.32
N LEU A 64 -6.42 10.73 7.43
CA LEU A 64 -5.41 10.22 8.34
C LEU A 64 -5.57 8.70 8.45
N LYS A 65 -4.50 7.94 8.21
CA LYS A 65 -4.48 6.49 8.42
C LYS A 65 -3.32 6.13 9.34
N TYR A 66 -3.61 5.32 10.34
CA TYR A 66 -2.62 4.65 11.17
C TYR A 66 -2.75 3.15 10.98
N MET A 67 -1.62 2.45 10.76
CA MET A 67 -1.56 1.01 10.60
C MET A 67 -0.40 0.46 11.41
N TYR A 68 -0.65 -0.66 12.06
CA TYR A 68 0.37 -1.43 12.74
C TYR A 68 0.57 -2.75 12.04
N PHE A 69 1.80 -3.02 11.62
CA PHE A 69 2.17 -4.27 10.97
C PHE A 69 2.85 -5.18 11.99
N HIS A 70 2.43 -6.42 11.96
CA HIS A 70 3.03 -7.46 12.75
C HIS A 70 3.27 -8.66 11.86
N GLN A 71 4.53 -9.00 11.65
CA GLN A 71 4.94 -10.12 10.82
C GLN A 71 5.69 -11.14 11.64
N TYR A 72 5.31 -12.38 11.50
CA TYR A 72 6.02 -13.54 12.00
C TYR A 72 6.47 -14.39 10.83
N GLY A 73 7.65 -14.97 10.91
CA GLY A 73 8.10 -15.89 9.90
C GLY A 73 9.17 -16.83 10.41
N LYS A 74 9.38 -17.87 9.62
CA LYS A 74 10.48 -18.83 9.79
C LYS A 74 11.35 -18.76 8.55
N ASN A 75 12.65 -18.67 8.73
CA ASN A 75 13.63 -18.80 7.66
C ASN A 75 14.21 -20.22 7.68
N ARG A 76 13.89 -21.01 6.68
CA ARG A 76 14.33 -22.40 6.56
C ARG A 76 15.69 -22.56 5.87
N ASN A 77 16.24 -21.49 5.29
CA ASN A 77 17.48 -21.53 4.51
C ASN A 77 18.77 -21.71 5.35
N GLU A 78 18.72 -21.41 6.62
CA GLU A 78 19.93 -21.40 7.44
C GLU A 78 20.13 -22.70 8.25
N GLY A 79 19.43 -23.78 7.91
CA GLY A 79 19.54 -25.07 8.63
C GLY A 79 19.01 -25.04 10.06
N HIS A 80 18.54 -23.92 10.51
CA HIS A 80 17.94 -23.66 11.82
C HIS A 80 16.57 -23.00 11.61
N ASP A 81 15.61 -23.29 12.48
CA ASP A 81 14.29 -22.62 12.52
C ASP A 81 14.44 -21.13 12.97
N ALA A 82 15.21 -20.36 12.22
CA ALA A 82 15.40 -18.93 12.52
C ALA A 82 14.07 -18.22 12.44
N ARG A 83 13.56 -17.82 13.59
CA ARG A 83 12.33 -17.04 13.71
C ARG A 83 12.65 -15.57 13.60
N PHE A 84 11.89 -14.84 12.81
CA PHE A 84 11.97 -13.38 12.79
C PHE A 84 10.64 -12.75 13.17
N LYS A 85 10.73 -11.58 13.75
CA LYS A 85 9.60 -10.74 14.11
C LYS A 85 9.86 -9.33 13.60
N THR A 86 8.97 -8.83 12.76
CA THR A 86 9.01 -7.45 12.30
C THR A 86 7.80 -6.71 12.84
N ASN A 87 8.04 -5.57 13.46
CA ASN A 87 7.01 -4.63 13.82
C ASN A 87 7.20 -3.36 12.99
N LYS A 88 6.15 -2.94 12.30
CA LYS A 88 6.16 -1.70 11.54
C LYS A 88 4.95 -0.86 11.89
N LYS A 89 5.15 0.43 12.02
CA LYS A 89 4.10 1.44 12.18
C LYS A 89 4.06 2.27 10.92
N ARG A 90 2.86 2.52 10.41
CA ARG A 90 2.64 3.39 9.26
C ARG A 90 1.67 4.49 9.63
N ILE A 91 2.02 5.72 9.29
CA ILE A 91 1.15 6.89 9.38
C ILE A 91 1.05 7.46 7.97
N GLU A 92 -0.17 7.72 7.53
CA GLU A 92 -0.45 8.41 6.28
C GLU A 92 -1.32 9.63 6.57
N PHE A 93 -0.96 10.74 5.97
CA PHE A 93 -1.76 11.96 6.00
C PHE A 93 -1.87 12.52 4.59
N PHE A 94 -3.10 12.84 4.18
CA PHE A 94 -3.36 13.41 2.87
C PHE A 94 -4.37 14.54 2.96
N ALA A 95 -4.19 15.54 2.10
CA ALA A 95 -5.12 16.63 1.85
C ALA A 95 -5.56 16.59 0.38
N SER A 96 -6.84 16.74 0.15
CA SER A 96 -7.47 16.77 -1.17
C SER A 96 -8.65 17.75 -1.16
N GLY A 97 -9.38 17.83 -2.27
CA GLY A 97 -10.60 18.63 -2.36
C GLY A 97 -10.52 19.72 -3.42
N TYR A 98 -9.32 20.14 -3.82
CA TYR A 98 -9.20 20.99 -4.99
C TYR A 98 -9.68 20.21 -6.22
N LYS A 99 -10.50 20.88 -7.04
CA LYS A 99 -11.01 20.30 -8.28
C LYS A 99 -11.09 21.39 -9.35
N TYR A 100 -10.29 21.21 -10.38
CA TYR A 100 -10.41 21.98 -11.61
C TYR A 100 -11.21 21.17 -12.63
N LYS A 101 -12.22 21.77 -13.23
CA LYS A 101 -13.03 21.16 -14.28
C LYS A 101 -13.15 22.11 -15.46
N ASN A 102 -12.83 21.62 -16.66
CA ASN A 102 -12.98 22.32 -17.90
C ASN A 102 -13.53 21.35 -18.95
N ASN A 103 -14.77 21.58 -19.40
CA ASN A 103 -15.49 20.68 -20.31
C ASN A 103 -15.42 19.22 -19.82
N ASN A 104 -14.77 18.37 -20.60
CA ASN A 104 -14.62 16.94 -20.36
C ASN A 104 -13.43 16.58 -19.46
N PHE A 105 -12.56 17.54 -19.16
CA PHE A 105 -11.36 17.32 -18.33
C PHE A 105 -11.62 17.68 -16.87
N THR A 106 -11.17 16.80 -15.97
CA THR A 106 -11.16 17.05 -14.53
C THR A 106 -9.79 16.75 -13.97
N PHE A 107 -9.26 17.69 -13.17
CA PHE A 107 -8.03 17.52 -12.38
C PHE A 107 -8.37 17.67 -10.90
N SER A 108 -8.08 16.63 -10.10
CA SER A 108 -8.39 16.59 -8.66
C SER A 108 -7.20 16.05 -7.86
N PRO A 109 -6.19 16.90 -7.64
CA PRO A 109 -4.96 16.47 -6.98
C PRO A 109 -5.18 16.16 -5.49
N LYS A 110 -4.31 15.26 -4.99
CA LYS A 110 -4.16 14.98 -3.56
C LYS A 110 -2.67 15.04 -3.22
N VAL A 111 -2.34 15.63 -2.07
CA VAL A 111 -0.97 15.74 -1.56
C VAL A 111 -0.90 15.18 -0.15
N GLY A 112 0.25 14.69 0.23
CA GLY A 112 0.46 14.23 1.60
C GLY A 112 1.74 13.44 1.75
N PHE A 113 1.77 12.60 2.78
CA PHE A 113 2.94 11.79 3.07
C PHE A 113 2.55 10.42 3.66
N ARG A 114 3.47 9.48 3.52
CA ARG A 114 3.52 8.23 4.26
C ARG A 114 4.81 8.21 5.08
N PHE A 115 4.66 7.97 6.37
CA PHE A 115 5.78 7.69 7.27
C PHE A 115 5.70 6.24 7.73
N GLU A 116 6.81 5.53 7.66
CA GLU A 116 6.95 4.17 8.18
C GLU A 116 8.13 4.08 9.16
N ALA A 117 7.91 3.35 10.23
CA ALA A 117 8.94 3.00 11.21
C ALA A 117 8.92 1.50 11.41
N SER A 118 10.02 0.85 11.12
CA SER A 118 10.16 -0.61 11.17
C SER A 118 11.27 -1.02 12.13
N ASP A 119 10.98 -1.98 12.99
CA ASP A 119 11.95 -2.59 13.90
C ASP A 119 11.96 -4.11 13.61
N VAL A 120 13.10 -4.62 13.14
CA VAL A 120 13.29 -6.03 12.81
C VAL A 120 14.10 -6.68 13.93
N ASN A 121 13.51 -7.65 14.60
CA ASN A 121 14.18 -8.47 15.62
C ASN A 121 14.39 -9.88 15.05
N ARG A 122 15.62 -10.34 15.05
CA ARG A 122 15.99 -11.72 14.71
C ARG A 122 16.41 -12.45 15.98
N THR A 123 15.85 -13.63 16.24
CA THR A 123 16.10 -14.37 17.48
C THR A 123 17.53 -14.88 17.62
N GLU A 124 18.23 -15.09 16.50
CA GLU A 124 19.54 -15.76 16.50
C GLU A 124 20.73 -14.84 16.20
N LYS A 125 20.47 -13.60 15.80
CA LYS A 125 21.53 -12.61 15.56
C LYS A 125 21.25 -11.37 16.40
N PRO A 126 22.24 -10.92 17.21
CA PRO A 126 22.04 -9.76 18.10
C PRO A 126 21.95 -8.43 17.35
N LYS A 127 21.67 -8.45 16.04
CA LYS A 127 21.52 -7.28 15.20
C LYS A 127 20.04 -6.93 15.07
N SER A 128 19.62 -5.84 15.68
CA SER A 128 18.35 -5.21 15.39
C SER A 128 18.55 -4.17 14.28
N GLN A 129 17.64 -4.13 13.34
CA GLN A 129 17.61 -3.12 12.30
C GLN A 129 16.41 -2.22 12.55
N THR A 130 16.65 -0.92 12.50
CA THR A 130 15.59 0.09 12.59
C THR A 130 15.59 0.90 11.31
N ASP A 131 14.47 0.86 10.59
CA ASP A 131 14.28 1.62 9.37
C ASP A 131 13.24 2.70 9.60
N ARG A 132 13.47 3.87 9.03
CA ARG A 132 12.53 4.98 8.96
C ARG A 132 12.43 5.44 7.53
N MET A 133 11.20 5.60 7.05
CA MET A 133 10.92 6.06 5.70
C MET A 133 9.91 7.19 5.76
N LEU A 134 10.19 8.28 5.07
CA LEU A 134 9.24 9.34 4.77
C LEU A 134 9.10 9.45 3.26
N ASN A 135 7.91 9.20 2.74
CA ASN A 135 7.58 9.37 1.33
C ASN A 135 6.57 10.51 1.17
N LEU A 136 6.99 11.60 0.56
CA LEU A 136 6.10 12.69 0.16
C LEU A 136 5.38 12.28 -1.12
N ARG A 137 4.06 12.51 -1.20
CA ARG A 137 3.25 11.99 -2.28
C ARG A 137 2.39 13.07 -2.91
N PHE A 138 2.51 13.18 -4.21
CA PHE A 138 1.60 13.95 -5.05
C PHE A 138 0.81 13.00 -5.95
N TYR A 139 -0.52 13.09 -5.86
CA TYR A 139 -1.47 12.34 -6.69
C TYR A 139 -2.05 13.29 -7.72
N PRO A 140 -1.69 13.19 -9.00
CA PRO A 140 -2.19 14.10 -10.03
C PRO A 140 -3.66 13.90 -10.36
N ASN A 141 -4.25 12.74 -10.17
CA ASN A 141 -5.63 12.34 -10.47
C ASN A 141 -6.32 13.19 -11.55
N MET A 142 -6.32 12.67 -12.77
CA MET A 142 -6.94 13.32 -13.93
C MET A 142 -7.96 12.39 -14.56
N THR A 143 -9.04 12.96 -15.10
CA THR A 143 -10.00 12.25 -15.94
C THR A 143 -10.35 13.07 -17.16
N TYR A 144 -10.62 12.36 -18.26
CA TYR A 144 -11.13 12.95 -19.49
C TYR A 144 -12.30 12.10 -20.02
N ASP A 145 -13.47 12.69 -20.05
CA ASP A 145 -14.68 12.05 -20.55
C ASP A 145 -14.76 12.21 -22.07
N ILE A 146 -14.56 11.13 -22.84
CA ILE A 146 -14.76 11.16 -24.30
C ILE A 146 -16.24 11.33 -24.62
N ASN A 147 -17.08 10.59 -23.89
CA ASN A 147 -18.53 10.62 -23.95
C ASN A 147 -19.11 10.10 -22.62
N GLU A 148 -20.41 9.92 -22.54
CA GLU A 148 -21.09 9.45 -21.33
C GLU A 148 -20.68 8.04 -20.88
N LYS A 149 -20.17 7.20 -21.79
CA LYS A 149 -19.78 5.82 -21.53
C LYS A 149 -18.27 5.63 -21.37
N VAL A 150 -17.45 6.45 -22.01
CA VAL A 150 -15.99 6.26 -22.08
C VAL A 150 -15.26 7.38 -21.35
N GLN A 151 -14.45 7.01 -20.39
CA GLN A 151 -13.60 7.92 -19.63
C GLN A 151 -12.16 7.42 -19.62
N PHE A 152 -11.20 8.28 -19.98
CA PHE A 152 -9.79 8.09 -19.67
C PHE A 152 -9.44 8.62 -18.29
N TYR A 153 -8.44 8.01 -17.66
CA TYR A 153 -7.95 8.50 -16.37
C TYR A 153 -6.44 8.28 -16.19
N VAL A 154 -5.85 9.13 -15.36
CA VAL A 154 -4.52 8.99 -14.77
C VAL A 154 -4.71 9.04 -13.26
N SER A 155 -4.11 8.12 -12.54
CA SER A 155 -4.18 8.08 -11.07
C SER A 155 -2.94 7.45 -10.47
N GLY A 156 -2.79 7.56 -9.16
CA GLY A 156 -1.61 7.08 -8.46
C GLY A 156 -0.79 8.24 -7.90
N PHE A 157 0.43 7.99 -7.49
CA PHE A 157 1.28 9.02 -6.89
C PHE A 157 2.71 8.98 -7.41
N VAL A 158 3.36 10.11 -7.29
CA VAL A 158 4.80 10.30 -7.48
C VAL A 158 5.37 11.05 -6.28
N GLY A 159 6.61 10.78 -5.91
CA GLY A 159 7.24 11.58 -4.87
C GLY A 159 8.61 11.13 -4.40
N PRO A 160 9.37 12.08 -3.82
CA PRO A 160 10.64 11.77 -3.20
C PRO A 160 10.43 10.94 -1.93
N GLN A 161 11.40 10.10 -1.64
CA GLN A 161 11.44 9.27 -0.47
C GLN A 161 12.75 9.51 0.29
N ILE A 162 12.65 9.64 1.60
CA ILE A 162 13.78 9.78 2.50
C ILE A 162 13.82 8.52 3.35
N ASN A 163 14.90 7.77 3.26
CA ASN A 163 15.13 6.58 4.07
C ASN A 163 16.24 6.83 5.07
N ARG A 164 16.03 6.35 6.29
CA ARG A 164 17.06 6.25 7.30
C ARG A 164 17.13 4.81 7.77
N VAL A 165 18.27 4.17 7.54
CA VAL A 165 18.56 2.81 7.99
C VAL A 165 19.56 2.89 9.12
N GLN A 166 19.26 2.25 10.24
CA GLN A 166 20.19 2.10 11.35
C GLN A 166 20.38 0.62 11.64
N HIS A 167 21.60 0.15 11.47
CA HIS A 167 22.04 -1.15 11.95
C HIS A 167 22.66 -0.98 13.34
N GLY A 168 22.25 -1.78 14.29
CA GLY A 168 22.78 -1.76 15.64
C GLY A 168 22.98 -3.15 16.20
N THR A 169 24.00 -3.31 17.03
CA THR A 169 24.12 -4.47 17.90
C THR A 169 23.39 -4.17 19.21
N ARG A 170 22.41 -4.99 19.57
CA ARG A 170 21.77 -4.93 20.87
C ARG A 170 22.61 -5.76 21.84
N LYS A 171 23.42 -5.11 22.67
CA LYS A 171 23.97 -5.72 23.89
C LYS A 171 23.14 -5.19 25.06
N ASP A 172 22.64 -6.09 25.87
CA ASP A 172 22.03 -5.80 27.19
C ASP A 172 20.93 -4.72 27.18
N ASN A 173 19.94 -4.83 26.27
CA ASN A 173 18.85 -3.88 26.13
C ASN A 173 19.26 -2.44 25.75
N SER A 174 20.53 -2.14 25.55
CA SER A 174 21.00 -0.87 25.02
C SER A 174 21.21 -0.96 23.51
N TYR A 175 20.67 0.01 22.79
CA TYR A 175 20.90 0.19 21.37
C TYR A 175 22.13 1.06 21.17
N SER A 176 23.20 0.52 20.62
CA SER A 176 24.38 1.29 20.22
C SER A 176 24.44 1.35 18.69
N PRO A 177 24.09 2.48 18.04
CA PRO A 177 24.32 2.65 16.62
C PRO A 177 25.82 2.70 16.38
N THR A 178 26.34 1.80 15.53
CA THR A 178 27.70 1.96 15.03
C THR A 178 27.69 3.02 13.95
N SER A 179 28.62 3.98 14.00
CA SER A 179 28.68 5.13 13.11
C SER A 179 28.85 4.80 11.61
N LYS A 180 29.25 3.55 11.31
CA LYS A 180 29.41 3.03 9.95
C LYS A 180 28.12 2.48 9.34
N ASP A 181 27.10 2.22 10.15
CA ASP A 181 25.90 1.48 9.74
C ASP A 181 24.63 2.34 9.71
N SER A 182 24.77 3.65 9.92
CA SER A 182 23.65 4.59 9.89
C SER A 182 23.78 5.51 8.69
N ALA A 183 22.86 5.42 7.76
CA ALA A 183 22.84 6.27 6.60
C ALA A 183 21.46 6.91 6.40
N ILE A 184 21.46 8.15 5.94
CA ILE A 184 20.27 8.87 5.52
C ILE A 184 20.37 9.02 4.00
N TYR A 185 19.36 8.54 3.30
CA TYR A 185 19.30 8.56 1.84
C TYR A 185 18.26 9.59 1.41
N TRP A 186 18.69 10.63 0.71
CA TRP A 186 17.87 11.79 0.34
C TRP A 186 17.40 11.76 -1.11
N HIS A 187 18.02 10.94 -1.95
CA HIS A 187 17.78 10.91 -3.39
C HIS A 187 16.88 9.76 -3.84
N ASP A 188 16.21 9.13 -2.90
CA ASP A 188 15.27 8.07 -3.22
C ASP A 188 14.00 8.66 -3.84
N TRP A 189 13.41 7.88 -4.74
CA TRP A 189 12.17 8.23 -5.42
C TRP A 189 11.25 7.02 -5.44
N TYR A 190 9.97 7.26 -5.26
CA TYR A 190 8.98 6.23 -5.38
C TYR A 190 7.72 6.74 -6.06
N GLN A 191 7.26 5.99 -7.06
CA GLN A 191 6.01 6.27 -7.75
C GLN A 191 5.23 4.99 -8.00
N GLU A 192 3.91 5.13 -7.99
CA GLU A 192 2.93 4.15 -8.40
C GLU A 192 1.85 4.87 -9.19
N MET A 193 1.77 4.63 -10.51
CA MET A 193 0.90 5.38 -11.42
C MET A 193 0.13 4.47 -12.35
N GLU A 194 -1.19 4.60 -12.39
CA GLU A 194 -1.98 4.27 -13.56
C GLU A 194 -1.72 5.37 -14.60
N VAL A 195 -0.72 5.18 -15.46
CA VAL A 195 -0.24 6.22 -16.40
C VAL A 195 -1.24 6.49 -17.52
N ILE A 196 -2.03 5.48 -17.86
CA ILE A 196 -3.21 5.59 -18.71
C ILE A 196 -4.19 4.50 -18.32
N GLY A 197 -5.44 4.87 -18.08
CA GLY A 197 -6.53 3.96 -17.83
C GLY A 197 -7.77 4.37 -18.62
N VAL A 198 -8.59 3.39 -18.91
CA VAL A 198 -9.88 3.56 -19.56
C VAL A 198 -10.98 2.90 -18.73
N LYS A 199 -12.12 3.56 -18.62
CA LYS A 199 -13.36 3.02 -18.05
C LYS A 199 -14.44 3.05 -19.10
N TYR A 200 -15.17 1.95 -19.20
CA TYR A 200 -16.35 1.84 -20.04
C TYR A 200 -17.58 1.53 -19.18
N LYS A 201 -18.56 2.42 -19.18
CA LYS A 201 -19.84 2.24 -18.48
C LYS A 201 -20.79 1.45 -19.33
N LEU A 202 -21.31 0.37 -18.78
CA LEU A 202 -22.35 -0.46 -19.39
C LEU A 202 -23.75 0.13 -19.11
N ASP A 203 -24.73 -0.29 -19.88
CA ASP A 203 -26.11 0.18 -19.74
C ASP A 203 -26.75 -0.19 -18.39
N ASN A 204 -26.31 -1.30 -17.78
CA ASN A 204 -26.70 -1.74 -16.43
C ASN A 204 -26.01 -0.97 -15.31
N LYS A 205 -25.26 0.10 -15.60
CA LYS A 205 -24.45 0.93 -14.69
C LYS A 205 -23.19 0.26 -14.14
N ASP A 206 -22.86 -0.92 -14.59
CA ASP A 206 -21.56 -1.54 -14.29
C ASP A 206 -20.44 -0.86 -15.08
N THR A 207 -19.20 -1.17 -14.72
CA THR A 207 -18.05 -0.55 -15.39
C THR A 207 -16.97 -1.60 -15.61
N ILE A 208 -16.50 -1.70 -16.85
CA ILE A 208 -15.25 -2.40 -17.19
C ILE A 208 -14.13 -1.36 -17.18
N TRP A 209 -12.98 -1.72 -16.69
CA TRP A 209 -11.82 -0.84 -16.73
C TRP A 209 -10.56 -1.62 -17.06
N ALA A 210 -9.61 -0.92 -17.69
CA ALA A 210 -8.27 -1.40 -17.92
C ALA A 210 -7.29 -0.25 -17.77
N SER A 211 -6.05 -0.54 -17.35
CA SER A 211 -5.00 0.47 -17.23
C SER A 211 -3.61 -0.12 -17.45
N LEU A 212 -2.73 0.74 -17.91
CA LEU A 212 -1.28 0.51 -17.89
C LEU A 212 -0.73 1.17 -16.62
N TYR A 213 -0.19 0.36 -15.73
CA TYR A 213 0.39 0.79 -14.47
C TYR A 213 1.90 0.77 -14.54
N ASN A 214 2.52 1.78 -13.98
CA ASN A 214 3.96 1.86 -13.76
C ASN A 214 4.26 2.00 -12.27
N GLU A 215 5.18 1.20 -11.79
CA GLU A 215 5.81 1.35 -10.50
C GLU A 215 7.30 1.54 -10.72
N TYR A 216 7.85 2.61 -10.16
CA TYR A 216 9.27 2.88 -10.22
C TYR A 216 9.78 3.25 -8.84
N LYS A 217 10.87 2.63 -8.43
CA LYS A 217 11.55 2.94 -7.20
C LYS A 217 13.04 3.09 -7.45
N ARG A 218 13.56 4.24 -7.09
CA ARG A 218 14.99 4.47 -6.99
C ARG A 218 15.38 4.46 -5.53
N ASN A 219 16.39 3.68 -5.19
CA ASN A 219 16.96 3.61 -3.87
C ASN A 219 18.48 3.73 -4.00
N GLU A 220 19.08 4.76 -3.44
CA GLU A 220 20.48 5.14 -3.67
C GLU A 220 21.51 4.05 -3.32
N TYR A 221 21.14 3.10 -2.45
CA TYR A 221 22.09 2.10 -1.92
C TYR A 221 21.55 0.67 -1.89
N LYS A 222 20.50 0.41 -2.65
CA LYS A 222 19.86 -0.90 -2.70
C LYS A 222 19.48 -1.26 -4.14
N GLU A 223 18.40 -1.97 -4.24
CA GLU A 223 17.80 -2.31 -5.52
C GLU A 223 16.90 -1.18 -6.03
N ASN A 224 17.12 -0.78 -7.26
CA ASN A 224 16.16 0.03 -8.01
C ASN A 224 15.27 -0.89 -8.82
N TYR A 225 14.02 -0.53 -9.03
CA TYR A 225 13.19 -1.31 -9.92
C TYR A 225 12.23 -0.47 -10.75
N THR A 226 11.93 -1.00 -11.92
CA THR A 226 10.89 -0.51 -12.83
C THR A 226 9.96 -1.64 -13.15
N ARG A 227 8.67 -1.40 -12.97
CA ARG A 227 7.61 -2.36 -13.22
C ARG A 227 6.54 -1.77 -14.11
N TRP A 228 6.15 -2.50 -15.14
CA TRP A 228 4.99 -2.22 -15.96
C TRP A 228 3.97 -3.34 -15.83
N GLN A 229 2.72 -2.98 -15.59
CA GLN A 229 1.68 -3.95 -15.33
C GLN A 229 0.40 -3.58 -16.08
N LEU A 230 -0.20 -4.56 -16.72
CA LEU A 230 -1.57 -4.47 -17.20
C LEU A 230 -2.52 -4.79 -16.05
N ARG A 231 -3.49 -3.91 -15.81
CA ARG A 231 -4.53 -4.08 -14.81
C ARG A 231 -5.88 -3.99 -15.47
N THR A 232 -6.79 -4.87 -15.11
CA THR A 232 -8.18 -4.85 -15.60
C THR A 232 -9.12 -5.33 -14.51
N GLY A 233 -10.36 -4.92 -14.61
CA GLY A 233 -11.40 -5.35 -13.68
C GLY A 233 -12.80 -4.94 -14.11
N TYR A 234 -13.74 -5.44 -13.35
CA TYR A 234 -15.16 -5.25 -13.56
C TYR A 234 -15.83 -4.77 -12.27
N ASN A 235 -16.48 -3.62 -12.29
CA ASN A 235 -17.24 -3.13 -11.15
C ASN A 235 -18.69 -3.57 -11.31
N TRP A 236 -19.06 -4.64 -10.64
CA TRP A 236 -20.37 -5.24 -10.67
C TRP A 236 -21.24 -4.70 -9.53
N ASN A 237 -22.24 -3.91 -9.89
CA ASN A 237 -23.24 -3.38 -8.95
C ASN A 237 -24.44 -4.34 -8.90
N ILE A 238 -24.36 -5.39 -8.07
CA ILE A 238 -25.42 -6.41 -7.97
C ILE A 238 -26.75 -5.77 -7.57
N ASN A 239 -26.69 -4.82 -6.63
CA ASN A 239 -27.83 -4.01 -6.22
C ASN A 239 -27.35 -2.72 -5.54
N SER A 240 -28.26 -1.92 -4.99
CA SER A 240 -27.92 -0.65 -4.32
C SER A 240 -27.06 -0.80 -3.05
N LYS A 241 -26.98 -2.01 -2.50
CA LYS A 241 -26.21 -2.29 -1.27
C LYS A 241 -24.94 -3.06 -1.53
N LEU A 242 -24.89 -3.94 -2.55
CA LEU A 242 -23.80 -4.87 -2.78
C LEU A 242 -23.11 -4.59 -4.11
N SER A 243 -21.80 -4.37 -4.05
CA SER A 243 -20.91 -4.37 -5.22
C SER A 243 -19.76 -5.32 -5.04
N ILE A 244 -19.35 -5.99 -6.13
CA ILE A 244 -18.22 -6.90 -6.22
C ILE A 244 -17.37 -6.46 -7.39
N ASN A 245 -16.05 -6.36 -7.19
CA ASN A 245 -15.13 -5.86 -8.21
C ASN A 245 -13.99 -6.86 -8.41
N PRO A 246 -14.18 -7.90 -9.25
CA PRO A 246 -13.08 -8.79 -9.64
C PRO A 246 -12.05 -8.02 -10.45
N PHE A 247 -10.79 -8.42 -10.29
CA PHE A 247 -9.67 -7.82 -11.01
C PHE A 247 -8.55 -8.80 -11.29
N ILE A 248 -7.77 -8.49 -12.33
CA ILE A 248 -6.53 -9.17 -12.69
C ILE A 248 -5.45 -8.10 -12.85
N ARG A 249 -4.23 -8.42 -12.39
CA ARG A 249 -3.01 -7.65 -12.63
C ARG A 249 -1.94 -8.59 -13.15
N TYR A 250 -1.28 -8.20 -14.22
CA TYR A 250 -0.27 -9.01 -14.88
C TYR A 250 0.94 -8.14 -15.24
N ASP A 251 2.13 -8.56 -14.83
CA ASP A 251 3.37 -7.85 -15.18
C ASP A 251 3.72 -8.06 -16.66
N LEU A 252 3.87 -6.94 -17.35
CA LEU A 252 4.43 -6.89 -18.68
C LEU A 252 5.97 -6.87 -18.62
N SER A 253 6.51 -6.21 -17.60
CA SER A 253 7.95 -6.12 -17.31
C SER A 253 8.14 -5.76 -15.85
N TYR A 254 9.09 -6.41 -15.18
CA TYR A 254 9.50 -6.06 -13.83
C TYR A 254 10.99 -6.32 -13.67
N VAL A 255 11.80 -5.29 -13.90
CA VAL A 255 13.27 -5.33 -13.86
C VAL A 255 13.75 -4.70 -12.57
N THR A 256 14.64 -5.37 -11.88
CA THR A 256 15.33 -4.88 -10.69
C THR A 256 16.82 -4.80 -10.95
N THR A 257 17.42 -3.62 -10.71
CA THR A 257 18.87 -3.37 -10.83
C THR A 257 19.48 -3.28 -9.44
N ASN A 258 20.59 -3.94 -9.22
CA ASN A 258 21.31 -3.90 -7.95
C ASN A 258 22.28 -2.72 -7.90
N ASP A 259 22.03 -1.76 -7.02
CA ASP A 259 22.93 -0.60 -6.76
C ASP A 259 23.75 -0.77 -5.49
N GLU A 260 23.68 -1.91 -4.79
CA GLU A 260 24.54 -2.19 -3.66
C GLU A 260 26.01 -2.35 -4.10
N ALA A 261 26.95 -1.87 -3.30
CA ALA A 261 28.39 -2.02 -3.55
C ALA A 261 28.86 -3.47 -3.28
N THR A 262 28.31 -4.41 -4.04
CA THR A 262 28.58 -5.85 -4.00
C THR A 262 29.14 -6.33 -5.33
N SER A 263 29.49 -7.61 -5.43
CA SER A 263 29.92 -8.25 -6.69
C SER A 263 28.82 -8.23 -7.78
N ASP A 264 27.59 -7.98 -7.40
CA ASP A 264 26.43 -7.94 -8.29
C ASP A 264 25.98 -6.51 -8.62
N HIS A 265 26.80 -5.49 -8.27
CA HIS A 265 26.53 -4.10 -8.62
C HIS A 265 26.30 -3.90 -10.11
N GLY A 266 25.23 -3.21 -10.47
CA GLY A 266 24.83 -2.96 -11.87
C GLY A 266 24.20 -4.15 -12.60
N LYS A 267 24.07 -5.32 -11.95
CA LYS A 267 23.36 -6.45 -12.54
C LYS A 267 21.85 -6.29 -12.40
N GLU A 268 21.15 -6.87 -13.36
CA GLU A 268 19.69 -6.88 -13.43
C GLU A 268 19.14 -8.27 -13.18
N LYS A 269 17.94 -8.34 -12.66
CA LYS A 269 17.12 -9.55 -12.55
C LYS A 269 15.69 -9.25 -12.97
N ASP A 270 15.07 -10.22 -13.61
CA ASP A 270 13.69 -10.15 -14.02
C ASP A 270 12.75 -10.77 -12.97
N SER A 271 11.55 -10.24 -12.93
CA SER A 271 10.46 -10.77 -12.14
C SER A 271 9.14 -10.66 -12.90
N HIS A 272 8.23 -11.58 -12.64
CA HIS A 272 6.89 -11.56 -13.20
C HIS A 272 5.89 -11.89 -12.10
N GLU A 273 4.89 -11.04 -11.96
CA GLU A 273 3.84 -11.21 -10.97
C GLU A 273 2.48 -11.24 -11.63
N THR A 274 1.67 -12.20 -11.24
CA THR A 274 0.26 -12.28 -11.59
C THR A 274 -0.57 -12.21 -10.31
N ARG A 275 -1.60 -11.37 -10.31
CA ARG A 275 -2.53 -11.22 -9.20
C ARG A 275 -3.96 -11.31 -9.70
N ILE A 276 -4.76 -12.15 -9.03
CA ILE A 276 -6.19 -12.33 -9.30
C ILE A 276 -6.94 -12.15 -7.99
N GLY A 277 -7.96 -11.33 -8.00
CA GLY A 277 -8.70 -11.05 -6.77
C GLY A 277 -10.02 -10.36 -6.97
N SER A 278 -10.63 -9.99 -5.87
CA SER A 278 -11.88 -9.24 -5.84
C SER A 278 -11.96 -8.35 -4.61
N THR A 279 -12.60 -7.20 -4.77
CA THR A 279 -13.08 -6.40 -3.64
C THR A 279 -14.60 -6.51 -3.53
N VAL A 280 -15.10 -6.43 -2.30
CA VAL A 280 -16.53 -6.48 -1.99
C VAL A 280 -16.88 -5.29 -1.12
N LYS A 281 -18.01 -4.64 -1.40
CA LYS A 281 -18.59 -3.61 -0.53
C LYS A 281 -20.06 -3.93 -0.29
N TYR A 282 -20.44 -3.90 1.00
CA TYR A 282 -21.83 -4.10 1.41
C TYR A 282 -22.28 -2.97 2.32
N LYS A 283 -23.28 -2.19 1.86
CA LYS A 283 -23.91 -1.11 2.63
C LYS A 283 -24.99 -1.73 3.53
N ILE A 284 -24.72 -1.76 4.82
CA ILE A 284 -25.72 -2.20 5.82
C ILE A 284 -26.84 -1.17 5.88
N ASP A 285 -26.45 0.11 6.02
CA ASP A 285 -27.31 1.28 6.00
C ASP A 285 -26.61 2.46 5.29
N PRO A 286 -27.24 3.65 5.12
CA PRO A 286 -26.62 4.79 4.45
C PRO A 286 -25.29 5.27 5.06
N THR A 287 -25.03 4.96 6.31
CA THR A 287 -23.85 5.42 7.06
C THR A 287 -22.85 4.32 7.39
N LEU A 288 -23.24 3.03 7.26
CA LEU A 288 -22.44 1.89 7.67
C LEU A 288 -22.16 0.97 6.48
N THR A 289 -20.87 0.76 6.19
CA THR A 289 -20.42 -0.06 5.07
C THR A 289 -19.41 -1.10 5.55
N LEU A 290 -19.56 -2.36 5.12
CA LEU A 290 -18.53 -3.39 5.22
C LEU A 290 -17.74 -3.42 3.93
N GLY A 291 -16.41 -3.57 4.05
CA GLY A 291 -15.48 -3.75 2.94
C GLY A 291 -14.68 -5.03 3.09
N GLY A 292 -14.40 -5.67 1.97
CA GLY A 292 -13.53 -6.82 1.90
C GLY A 292 -12.67 -6.80 0.64
N GLU A 293 -11.49 -7.40 0.72
CA GLU A 293 -10.63 -7.68 -0.43
C GLU A 293 -9.95 -9.02 -0.21
N ILE A 294 -9.89 -9.80 -1.27
CA ILE A 294 -9.14 -11.04 -1.33
C ILE A 294 -8.40 -11.11 -2.66
N TYR A 295 -7.14 -11.52 -2.63
CA TYR A 295 -6.44 -11.88 -3.85
C TYR A 295 -5.40 -12.97 -3.60
N TRP A 296 -5.16 -13.73 -4.66
CA TRP A 296 -4.01 -14.60 -4.80
C TRP A 296 -3.00 -13.93 -5.74
N GLN A 297 -1.73 -14.10 -5.43
CA GLN A 297 -0.60 -13.61 -6.21
C GLN A 297 0.44 -14.69 -6.33
N ASN A 298 0.93 -14.89 -7.54
CA ASN A 298 2.12 -15.67 -7.83
C ASN A 298 3.20 -14.75 -8.37
N ALA A 299 4.42 -14.89 -7.89
CA ALA A 299 5.58 -14.15 -8.38
C ALA A 299 6.69 -15.13 -8.74
N LYS A 300 7.21 -14.99 -9.96
CA LYS A 300 8.42 -15.65 -10.44
C LYS A 300 9.55 -14.64 -10.46
N THR A 301 10.71 -15.00 -9.96
CA THR A 301 11.87 -14.11 -9.91
C THR A 301 13.12 -14.88 -10.28
N GLU A 302 14.01 -14.22 -10.99
CA GLU A 302 15.36 -14.73 -11.23
C GLU A 302 16.34 -14.18 -10.18
N ASP A 303 17.49 -14.80 -10.02
CA ASP A 303 18.62 -14.21 -9.32
C ASP A 303 19.46 -13.34 -10.29
N TYR A 304 20.45 -12.63 -9.77
CA TYR A 304 21.36 -11.79 -10.59
C TYR A 304 22.30 -12.58 -11.53
N LYS A 305 22.14 -13.89 -11.63
CA LYS A 305 22.84 -14.79 -12.55
C LYS A 305 21.89 -15.37 -13.60
N GLY A 306 20.64 -14.93 -13.62
CA GLY A 306 19.60 -15.43 -14.54
C GLY A 306 19.09 -16.82 -14.17
N LYS A 307 19.24 -17.24 -12.91
CA LYS A 307 18.70 -18.53 -12.44
C LYS A 307 17.34 -18.31 -11.79
N ASP A 308 16.37 -19.11 -12.19
CA ASP A 308 15.04 -19.11 -11.59
C ASP A 308 15.09 -19.41 -10.08
N ASN A 309 14.46 -18.55 -9.31
CA ASN A 309 14.12 -18.81 -7.93
C ASN A 309 12.81 -19.59 -7.84
N PRO A 310 12.56 -20.32 -6.75
CA PRO A 310 11.26 -20.92 -6.49
C PRO A 310 10.13 -19.88 -6.54
N ASP A 311 8.99 -20.27 -7.10
CA ASP A 311 7.79 -19.44 -7.15
C ASP A 311 7.38 -18.99 -5.75
N LYS A 312 6.92 -17.75 -5.66
CA LYS A 312 6.42 -17.15 -4.44
C LYS A 312 4.92 -16.96 -4.55
N ASN A 313 4.19 -17.61 -3.67
CA ASN A 313 2.74 -17.46 -3.57
C ASN A 313 2.37 -16.56 -2.40
N ARG A 314 1.34 -15.77 -2.60
CA ARG A 314 0.81 -14.88 -1.57
C ARG A 314 -0.70 -14.87 -1.61
N MET A 315 -1.32 -15.05 -0.45
CA MET A 315 -2.74 -14.77 -0.24
C MET A 315 -2.87 -13.48 0.58
N PHE A 316 -3.78 -12.64 0.17
CA PHE A 316 -4.10 -11.40 0.86
C PHE A 316 -5.58 -11.36 1.24
N TYR A 317 -5.85 -10.92 2.45
CA TYR A 317 -7.19 -10.71 2.98
C TYR A 317 -7.28 -9.35 3.63
N LYS A 318 -8.35 -8.63 3.35
CA LYS A 318 -8.69 -7.39 4.02
C LYS A 318 -10.15 -7.40 4.41
N LEU A 319 -10.44 -6.97 5.64
CA LEU A 319 -11.80 -6.67 6.10
C LEU A 319 -11.82 -5.29 6.74
N SER A 320 -12.91 -4.58 6.53
CA SER A 320 -13.09 -3.26 7.13
C SER A 320 -14.57 -2.96 7.40
N ILE A 321 -14.78 -2.07 8.36
CA ILE A 321 -16.06 -1.44 8.65
C ILE A 321 -15.88 0.06 8.63
N THR A 322 -16.71 0.75 7.86
CA THR A 322 -16.69 2.21 7.72
C THR A 322 -17.99 2.80 8.23
N LYS A 323 -17.90 3.74 9.15
CA LYS A 323 -19.03 4.54 9.65
C LYS A 323 -18.88 5.98 9.18
N ALA A 324 -19.88 6.49 8.44
CA ALA A 324 -20.01 7.91 8.13
C ALA A 324 -20.82 8.64 9.21
N PHE A 325 -20.52 9.92 9.46
CA PHE A 325 -21.15 10.77 10.47
C PHE A 325 -21.14 12.24 10.07
#